data_c62f0f083de3d78cb56fbcfbe45761d9
#
_entry.id   c62f0f083de3d78cb56fbcfbe45761d9
#
_cell.length_a   1.000
_cell.length_b   1.000
_cell.length_c   1.000
_cell.angle_alpha   90.00
_cell.angle_beta   90.00
_cell.angle_gamma   90.00
#
_symmetry.space_group_name_H-M   'P 1'
#
loop_
_entity.id
_entity.type
_entity.pdbx_description
1 polymer ?
#
loop_
_entity_poly.entity_id
_entity_poly.type
_entity_poly.pdbx_seq_one_letter_code
_entity_poly.pdbx_strand_id
1 'polypeptide(L)'
;QLDGEVRVTVRDEGGTVLAMHHEPIAVLSPQQWNAEPIALGLELLAAHVQPQSPALTPVLQDASYLLRLKTGRETLDGYESDGPGHVDGIVEAVVEALRARGVRAAVAPTSWGQGGQRIRTPQEVLEGGFGTGLDLTLTLAALLEAVGINSTLWVLEGDAFLGYWRRDDSLEVVADTHVSDVVNLVGLGRIRLIDIGAITGGTQSGSFAEATHTARVQPGGGFADVLGVTDVRQARLNGIFPLPSRGTGDGGAVVIHEYLPPSPMLPPAGAVPLPGVAAGPVIPRAEVPPRVAQWKNALLDLSLRNRLINYTPTSGLALQVPGAALPRLEDLINRGQSLQLLPADRIGQVDRERGIRTARDLPDAQRTEMLEQRRQAHINVTESVYVPRLRAVAYKARTLIEETGANNLYLAFGMLNWRVDDRQRRTVAHPPDGA
;
A
#
# COMPACT_ATOMS: atom_id res chain seq x y z
N GLN A 1 -14.95 -0.38 19.83
CA GLN A 1 -13.91 -1.41 19.85
C GLN A 1 -14.41 -2.62 20.62
N LEU A 2 -14.26 -3.81 20.07
CA LEU A 2 -14.56 -5.08 20.71
C LEU A 2 -13.25 -5.88 20.76
N ASP A 3 -13.05 -6.57 21.89
CA ASP A 3 -11.94 -7.49 22.01
C ASP A 3 -12.31 -8.81 21.32
N GLY A 4 -11.46 -9.28 20.45
CA GLY A 4 -11.59 -10.54 19.72
C GLY A 4 -10.38 -11.42 19.89
N GLU A 5 -10.45 -12.62 19.33
CA GLU A 5 -9.33 -13.57 19.32
C GLU A 5 -9.26 -14.25 17.96
N VAL A 6 -8.05 -14.30 17.37
CA VAL A 6 -7.77 -15.17 16.23
C VAL A 6 -7.16 -16.46 16.75
N ARG A 7 -7.80 -17.57 16.42
CA ARG A 7 -7.33 -18.91 16.78
C ARG A 7 -6.86 -19.64 15.53
N VAL A 8 -5.60 -19.99 15.49
CA VAL A 8 -5.01 -20.82 14.44
C VAL A 8 -4.81 -22.23 14.99
N THR A 9 -5.40 -23.23 14.34
CA THR A 9 -5.29 -24.63 14.75
C THR A 9 -4.74 -25.44 13.57
N VAL A 10 -3.61 -26.11 13.82
CA VAL A 10 -3.02 -27.07 12.88
C VAL A 10 -3.47 -28.48 13.26
N ARG A 11 -4.00 -29.23 12.30
CA ARG A 11 -4.47 -30.61 12.50
C ARG A 11 -3.74 -31.53 11.53
N ASP A 12 -3.57 -32.79 11.94
CA ASP A 12 -3.13 -33.86 11.06
C ASP A 12 -4.29 -34.34 10.16
N GLU A 13 -4.00 -35.27 9.25
CA GLU A 13 -5.02 -35.90 8.38
C GLU A 13 -6.10 -36.65 9.16
N GLY A 14 -5.82 -37.10 10.37
CA GLY A 14 -6.76 -37.75 11.30
C GLY A 14 -7.61 -36.77 12.11
N GLY A 15 -7.40 -35.47 11.95
CA GLY A 15 -8.12 -34.43 12.67
C GLY A 15 -7.55 -34.09 14.06
N THR A 16 -6.44 -34.74 14.47
CA THR A 16 -5.79 -34.48 15.77
C THR A 16 -5.12 -33.10 15.74
N VAL A 17 -5.32 -32.29 16.78
CA VAL A 17 -4.69 -30.97 16.88
C VAL A 17 -3.20 -31.15 17.18
N LEU A 18 -2.36 -30.70 16.25
CA LEU A 18 -0.90 -30.72 16.38
C LEU A 18 -0.36 -29.46 17.04
N ALA A 19 -0.98 -28.32 16.77
CA ALA A 19 -0.63 -27.04 17.38
C ALA A 19 -1.84 -26.12 17.44
N MET A 20 -1.87 -25.22 18.41
CA MET A 20 -2.88 -24.19 18.55
C MET A 20 -2.19 -22.89 18.98
N HIS A 21 -2.50 -21.81 18.31
CA HIS A 21 -2.05 -20.47 18.65
C HIS A 21 -3.26 -19.55 18.80
N HIS A 22 -3.21 -18.68 19.78
CA HIS A 22 -4.24 -17.70 20.06
C HIS A 22 -3.61 -16.30 20.04
N GLU A 23 -4.16 -15.40 19.27
CA GLU A 23 -3.71 -14.01 19.20
C GLU A 23 -4.88 -13.09 19.53
N PRO A 24 -4.78 -12.24 20.56
CA PRO A 24 -5.80 -11.25 20.85
C PRO A 24 -5.83 -10.19 19.75
N ILE A 25 -7.01 -9.84 19.29
CA ILE A 25 -7.21 -8.79 18.28
C ILE A 25 -8.22 -7.77 18.77
N ALA A 26 -8.04 -6.52 18.35
CA ALA A 26 -9.04 -5.48 18.52
C ALA A 26 -9.90 -5.38 17.26
N VAL A 27 -11.20 -5.61 17.41
CA VAL A 27 -12.18 -5.45 16.33
C VAL A 27 -12.71 -4.02 16.34
N LEU A 28 -12.41 -3.27 15.30
CA LEU A 28 -12.91 -1.90 15.16
C LEU A 28 -14.33 -1.90 14.57
N SER A 29 -15.12 -0.89 14.94
CA SER A 29 -16.37 -0.61 14.25
C SER A 29 -16.11 -0.25 12.78
N PRO A 30 -17.02 -0.57 11.84
CA PRO A 30 -16.88 -0.14 10.43
C PRO A 30 -16.75 1.38 10.23
N GLN A 31 -17.08 2.17 11.22
CA GLN A 31 -16.93 3.63 11.22
C GLN A 31 -15.76 4.10 12.07
N GLN A 32 -14.85 3.22 12.44
CA GLN A 32 -13.71 3.55 13.29
C GLN A 32 -12.40 3.22 12.55
N TRP A 33 -11.54 4.20 12.47
CA TRP A 33 -10.20 4.07 11.89
C TRP A 33 -9.15 4.36 12.95
N ASN A 34 -8.07 3.59 12.95
CA ASN A 34 -6.94 3.78 13.83
C ASN A 34 -5.67 4.03 12.98
N ALA A 35 -4.95 5.09 13.30
CA ALA A 35 -3.70 5.44 12.63
C ALA A 35 -2.48 4.66 13.15
N GLU A 36 -2.60 3.90 14.22
CA GLU A 36 -1.49 3.15 14.81
C GLU A 36 -1.63 1.63 14.60
N PRO A 37 -0.59 0.96 14.03
CA PRO A 37 0.64 1.53 13.47
C PRO A 37 0.39 2.28 12.16
N ILE A 38 1.06 3.41 11.96
CA ILE A 38 0.74 4.36 10.89
C ILE A 38 0.72 3.74 9.48
N ALA A 39 1.66 2.89 9.14
CA ALA A 39 1.71 2.25 7.82
C ALA A 39 0.43 1.44 7.54
N LEU A 40 0.00 0.60 8.48
CA LEU A 40 -1.22 -0.18 8.36
C LEU A 40 -2.47 0.72 8.39
N GLY A 41 -2.47 1.74 9.26
CA GLY A 41 -3.56 2.71 9.35
C GLY A 41 -3.81 3.43 8.02
N LEU A 42 -2.73 3.87 7.36
CA LEU A 42 -2.80 4.49 6.03
C LEU A 42 -3.37 3.53 4.98
N GLU A 43 -2.91 2.29 4.92
CA GLU A 43 -3.43 1.29 3.98
C GLU A 43 -4.93 1.05 4.20
N LEU A 44 -5.34 0.83 5.45
CA LEU A 44 -6.73 0.56 5.80
C LEU A 44 -7.67 1.76 5.60
N LEU A 45 -7.12 2.98 5.54
CA LEU A 45 -7.93 4.17 5.28
C LEU A 45 -8.66 4.08 3.93
N ALA A 46 -8.06 3.44 2.93
CA ALA A 46 -8.70 3.23 1.63
C ALA A 46 -10.01 2.42 1.71
N ALA A 47 -10.19 1.57 2.73
CA ALA A 47 -11.44 0.83 2.92
C ALA A 47 -12.64 1.73 3.25
N HIS A 48 -12.40 2.94 3.75
CA HIS A 48 -13.46 3.91 4.04
C HIS A 48 -13.87 4.75 2.82
N VAL A 49 -13.17 4.65 1.69
CA VAL A 49 -13.59 5.24 0.42
C VAL A 49 -14.64 4.32 -0.21
N GLN A 50 -15.91 4.77 -0.26
CA GLN A 50 -17.08 3.96 -0.64
C GLN A 50 -17.72 4.43 -1.95
N PRO A 51 -17.15 4.14 -3.13
CA PRO A 51 -17.66 4.61 -4.43
C PRO A 51 -19.04 4.02 -4.80
N GLN A 52 -19.41 2.90 -4.19
CA GLN A 52 -20.69 2.23 -4.36
C GLN A 52 -21.84 2.87 -3.55
N SER A 53 -21.59 3.93 -2.79
CA SER A 53 -22.62 4.57 -1.96
C SER A 53 -23.69 5.23 -2.82
N PRO A 54 -24.99 4.88 -2.67
CA PRO A 54 -26.08 5.50 -3.45
C PRO A 54 -26.20 7.00 -3.23
N ALA A 55 -25.74 7.51 -2.09
CA ALA A 55 -25.77 8.93 -1.76
C ALA A 55 -24.90 9.79 -2.71
N LEU A 56 -23.96 9.19 -3.44
CA LEU A 56 -23.10 9.88 -4.40
C LEU A 56 -23.84 10.21 -5.70
N THR A 57 -24.83 9.40 -6.08
CA THR A 57 -25.52 9.53 -7.37
C THR A 57 -26.07 10.93 -7.64
N PRO A 58 -26.79 11.60 -6.72
CA PRO A 58 -27.28 12.95 -6.99
C PRO A 58 -26.17 14.00 -7.18
N VAL A 59 -25.02 13.83 -6.48
CA VAL A 59 -23.86 14.73 -6.64
C VAL A 59 -23.24 14.56 -8.02
N LEU A 60 -23.10 13.29 -8.48
CA LEU A 60 -22.56 12.98 -9.80
C LEU A 60 -23.46 13.45 -10.94
N GLN A 61 -24.79 13.41 -10.75
CA GLN A 61 -25.73 13.98 -11.72
C GLN A 61 -25.56 15.49 -11.84
N ASP A 62 -25.45 16.21 -10.71
CA ASP A 62 -25.18 17.64 -10.70
C ASP A 62 -23.82 17.95 -11.36
N ALA A 63 -22.79 17.15 -11.07
CA ALA A 63 -21.47 17.31 -11.67
C ALA A 63 -21.49 17.10 -13.20
N SER A 64 -22.21 16.10 -13.69
CA SER A 64 -22.39 15.85 -15.12
C SER A 64 -23.07 17.06 -15.81
N TYR A 65 -24.11 17.63 -15.19
CA TYR A 65 -24.77 18.82 -15.68
C TYR A 65 -23.81 20.03 -15.72
N LEU A 66 -23.04 20.26 -14.67
CA LEU A 66 -22.04 21.34 -14.59
C LEU A 66 -20.93 21.17 -15.64
N LEU A 67 -20.44 19.95 -15.83
CA LEU A 67 -19.46 19.66 -16.87
C LEU A 67 -20.00 19.99 -18.27
N ARG A 68 -21.25 19.59 -18.54
CA ARG A 68 -21.91 19.91 -19.80
C ARG A 68 -21.99 21.43 -20.06
N LEU A 69 -22.36 22.23 -19.06
CA LEU A 69 -22.42 23.67 -19.19
C LEU A 69 -21.07 24.30 -19.54
N LYS A 70 -19.97 23.73 -19.01
CA LYS A 70 -18.61 24.23 -19.21
C LYS A 70 -17.97 23.75 -20.52
N THR A 71 -18.17 22.48 -20.86
CA THR A 71 -17.40 21.79 -21.93
C THR A 71 -18.28 21.34 -23.11
N GLY A 72 -19.59 21.35 -22.95
CA GLY A 72 -20.52 20.74 -23.90
C GLY A 72 -20.65 19.22 -23.80
N ARG A 73 -19.92 18.56 -22.91
CA ARG A 73 -19.90 17.10 -22.69
C ARG A 73 -20.54 16.78 -21.36
N GLU A 74 -21.34 15.71 -21.29
CA GLU A 74 -22.02 15.23 -20.06
C GLU A 74 -21.30 14.08 -19.39
N THR A 75 -20.43 13.38 -20.11
CA THR A 75 -19.82 12.13 -19.64
C THR A 75 -18.73 12.38 -18.60
N LEU A 76 -18.90 11.76 -17.44
CA LEU A 76 -17.89 11.69 -16.39
C LEU A 76 -17.08 10.40 -16.61
N ASP A 77 -16.29 10.36 -17.68
CA ASP A 77 -15.65 9.16 -18.22
C ASP A 77 -14.17 8.99 -17.77
N GLY A 78 -13.79 9.63 -16.69
CA GLY A 78 -12.46 9.48 -16.09
C GLY A 78 -11.32 9.79 -17.06
N TYR A 79 -10.56 8.78 -17.45
CA TYR A 79 -9.39 8.91 -18.33
C TYR A 79 -9.65 8.58 -19.80
N GLU A 80 -10.88 8.23 -20.19
CA GLU A 80 -11.20 7.75 -21.54
C GLU A 80 -11.10 8.85 -22.62
N SER A 81 -11.17 10.13 -22.22
CA SER A 81 -11.13 11.28 -23.13
C SER A 81 -9.90 12.18 -22.92
N ASP A 82 -9.52 12.86 -23.96
CA ASP A 82 -8.67 14.05 -24.18
C ASP A 82 -7.70 14.57 -23.10
N GLY A 83 -7.08 13.69 -22.28
CA GLY A 83 -5.91 14.05 -21.50
C GLY A 83 -6.15 14.84 -20.20
N PRO A 84 -5.08 15.38 -19.59
CA PRO A 84 -5.13 15.92 -18.23
C PRO A 84 -6.11 17.07 -18.00
N GLY A 85 -6.39 17.87 -19.02
CA GLY A 85 -7.34 19.00 -18.92
C GLY A 85 -8.79 18.56 -18.76
N HIS A 86 -9.15 17.43 -19.36
CA HIS A 86 -10.49 16.84 -19.21
C HIS A 86 -10.69 16.30 -17.78
N VAL A 87 -9.71 15.59 -17.26
CA VAL A 87 -9.72 15.10 -15.86
C VAL A 87 -9.88 16.27 -14.88
N ASP A 88 -9.10 17.35 -15.08
CA ASP A 88 -9.23 18.55 -14.26
C ASP A 88 -10.66 19.14 -14.32
N GLY A 89 -11.28 19.15 -15.50
CA GLY A 89 -12.66 19.63 -15.69
C GLY A 89 -13.71 18.77 -14.98
N ILE A 90 -13.56 17.44 -14.99
CA ILE A 90 -14.43 16.52 -14.24
C ILE A 90 -14.28 16.77 -12.73
N VAL A 91 -13.05 16.83 -12.23
CA VAL A 91 -12.78 17.06 -10.81
C VAL A 91 -13.35 18.41 -10.37
N GLU A 92 -13.18 19.46 -11.16
CA GLU A 92 -13.78 20.79 -10.89
C GLU A 92 -15.30 20.71 -10.81
N ALA A 93 -15.96 20.03 -11.74
CA ALA A 93 -17.40 19.85 -11.73
C ALA A 93 -17.91 19.07 -10.51
N VAL A 94 -17.20 18.01 -10.10
CA VAL A 94 -17.49 17.24 -8.89
C VAL A 94 -17.35 18.10 -7.64
N VAL A 95 -16.28 18.88 -7.53
CA VAL A 95 -16.04 19.78 -6.41
C VAL A 95 -17.13 20.86 -6.33
N GLU A 96 -17.51 21.46 -7.44
CA GLU A 96 -18.58 22.47 -7.49
C GLU A 96 -19.94 21.88 -7.13
N ALA A 97 -20.27 20.67 -7.61
CA ALA A 97 -21.50 19.96 -7.24
C ALA A 97 -21.55 19.68 -5.73
N LEU A 98 -20.42 19.25 -5.14
CA LEU A 98 -20.33 19.02 -3.70
C LEU A 98 -20.48 20.33 -2.90
N ARG A 99 -19.85 21.43 -3.35
CA ARG A 99 -20.01 22.77 -2.75
C ARG A 99 -21.44 23.26 -2.78
N ALA A 100 -22.14 23.07 -3.90
CA ALA A 100 -23.54 23.48 -4.06
C ALA A 100 -24.47 22.78 -3.05
N ARG A 101 -24.08 21.63 -2.50
CA ARG A 101 -24.79 20.93 -1.43
C ARG A 101 -24.65 21.60 -0.06
N GLY A 102 -23.78 22.59 0.08
CA GLY A 102 -23.62 23.35 1.32
C GLY A 102 -23.04 22.53 2.47
N VAL A 103 -22.27 21.47 2.19
CA VAL A 103 -21.60 20.66 3.21
C VAL A 103 -20.57 21.51 3.96
N ARG A 104 -20.56 21.43 5.28
CA ARG A 104 -19.71 22.24 6.16
C ARG A 104 -18.60 21.39 6.77
N ALA A 105 -17.41 21.97 6.92
CA ALA A 105 -16.36 21.36 7.70
C ALA A 105 -16.68 21.46 9.19
N ALA A 106 -16.62 20.32 9.89
CA ALA A 106 -16.72 20.25 11.33
C ALA A 106 -15.31 20.08 11.91
N VAL A 107 -14.97 20.90 12.89
CA VAL A 107 -13.78 20.69 13.69
C VAL A 107 -14.11 19.66 14.77
N ALA A 108 -13.53 18.49 14.71
CA ALA A 108 -13.67 17.47 15.73
C ALA A 108 -12.31 17.24 16.41
N PRO A 109 -12.28 16.89 17.70
CA PRO A 109 -11.05 16.43 18.33
C PRO A 109 -10.49 15.25 17.53
N THR A 110 -9.22 15.32 17.20
CA THR A 110 -8.52 14.21 16.56
C THR A 110 -8.22 13.14 17.60
N SER A 111 -8.62 11.90 17.34
CA SER A 111 -8.29 10.76 18.19
C SER A 111 -7.70 9.64 17.32
N TRP A 112 -6.54 9.95 16.74
CA TRP A 112 -5.90 9.08 15.75
C TRP A 112 -5.13 7.90 16.38
N GLY A 113 -4.93 7.94 17.71
CA GLY A 113 -4.31 6.87 18.49
C GLY A 113 -5.32 5.83 19.03
N GLN A 114 -5.07 5.32 20.22
CA GLN A 114 -5.74 4.16 20.82
C GLN A 114 -7.29 4.21 20.86
N GLY A 115 -7.89 5.40 20.79
CA GLY A 115 -9.36 5.55 20.77
C GLY A 115 -9.99 5.34 19.39
N GLY A 116 -9.18 5.39 18.32
CA GLY A 116 -9.65 5.38 16.95
C GLY A 116 -10.47 6.62 16.55
N GLN A 117 -10.29 7.09 15.34
CA GLN A 117 -11.06 8.20 14.76
C GLN A 117 -12.37 7.67 14.18
N ARG A 118 -13.49 8.27 14.58
CA ARG A 118 -14.76 8.01 13.88
C ARG A 118 -14.73 8.62 12.49
N ILE A 119 -15.04 7.82 11.49
CA ILE A 119 -15.23 8.23 10.11
C ILE A 119 -16.72 8.16 9.76
N ARG A 120 -17.23 9.24 9.18
CA ARG A 120 -18.57 9.30 8.61
C ARG A 120 -18.57 8.72 7.20
N THR A 121 -19.59 7.94 6.89
CA THR A 121 -19.82 7.46 5.53
C THR A 121 -20.21 8.63 4.60
N PRO A 122 -20.01 8.49 3.28
CA PRO A 122 -20.50 9.50 2.32
C PRO A 122 -21.99 9.84 2.51
N GLN A 123 -22.81 8.86 2.84
CA GLN A 123 -24.23 9.09 3.15
C GLN A 123 -24.41 9.98 4.36
N GLU A 124 -23.74 9.71 5.47
CA GLU A 124 -23.84 10.53 6.70
C GLU A 124 -23.35 11.96 6.46
N VAL A 125 -22.29 12.14 5.63
CA VAL A 125 -21.77 13.46 5.27
C VAL A 125 -22.77 14.25 4.43
N LEU A 126 -23.33 13.63 3.39
CA LEU A 126 -24.21 14.30 2.44
C LEU A 126 -25.60 14.59 3.00
N GLU A 127 -26.17 13.64 3.78
CA GLU A 127 -27.47 13.82 4.45
C GLU A 127 -27.35 14.74 5.67
N GLY A 128 -26.26 14.63 6.43
CA GLY A 128 -26.02 15.47 7.59
C GLY A 128 -25.57 16.89 7.27
N GLY A 129 -25.05 17.12 6.07
CA GLY A 129 -24.55 18.43 5.61
C GLY A 129 -23.27 18.87 6.34
N PHE A 130 -22.52 17.95 6.97
CA PHE A 130 -21.25 18.25 7.62
C PHE A 130 -20.34 17.03 7.73
N GLY A 131 -19.02 17.26 7.81
CA GLY A 131 -18.00 16.24 8.05
C GLY A 131 -16.69 16.86 8.50
N THR A 132 -15.81 16.06 9.09
CA THR A 132 -14.42 16.47 9.37
C THR A 132 -13.63 16.59 8.06
N GLY A 133 -12.44 17.17 8.09
CA GLY A 133 -11.56 17.20 6.91
C GLY A 133 -11.31 15.80 6.34
N LEU A 134 -11.12 14.80 7.21
CA LEU A 134 -10.98 13.40 6.82
C LEU A 134 -12.25 12.83 6.17
N ASP A 135 -13.43 13.06 6.76
CA ASP A 135 -14.72 12.60 6.20
C ASP A 135 -14.97 13.15 4.80
N LEU A 136 -14.66 14.42 4.61
CA LEU A 136 -14.82 15.13 3.33
C LEU A 136 -13.81 14.65 2.28
N THR A 137 -12.57 14.43 2.68
CA THR A 137 -11.52 13.84 1.83
C THR A 137 -11.95 12.48 1.31
N LEU A 138 -12.45 11.60 2.20
CA LEU A 138 -12.92 10.27 1.83
C LEU A 138 -14.18 10.31 0.95
N THR A 139 -15.10 11.24 1.23
CA THR A 139 -16.31 11.43 0.40
C THR A 139 -15.94 11.91 -1.00
N LEU A 140 -15.01 12.85 -1.12
CA LEU A 140 -14.53 13.32 -2.43
C LEU A 140 -13.76 12.22 -3.16
N ALA A 141 -12.91 11.45 -2.47
CA ALA A 141 -12.24 10.30 -3.05
C ALA A 141 -13.24 9.27 -3.60
N ALA A 142 -14.33 9.01 -2.86
CA ALA A 142 -15.39 8.11 -3.31
C ALA A 142 -16.12 8.63 -4.57
N LEU A 143 -16.38 9.94 -4.66
CA LEU A 143 -16.94 10.57 -5.86
C LEU A 143 -16.00 10.42 -7.06
N LEU A 144 -14.69 10.65 -6.88
CA LEU A 144 -13.71 10.52 -7.95
C LEU A 144 -13.54 9.07 -8.40
N GLU A 145 -13.45 8.11 -7.46
CA GLU A 145 -13.37 6.69 -7.81
C GLU A 145 -14.63 6.22 -8.55
N ALA A 146 -15.82 6.72 -8.19
CA ALA A 146 -17.07 6.37 -8.86
C ALA A 146 -17.12 6.82 -10.34
N VAL A 147 -16.33 7.84 -10.71
CA VAL A 147 -16.19 8.32 -12.10
C VAL A 147 -14.87 7.87 -12.74
N GLY A 148 -14.18 6.91 -12.16
CA GLY A 148 -12.96 6.30 -12.70
C GLY A 148 -11.71 7.16 -12.59
N ILE A 149 -11.68 8.16 -11.68
CA ILE A 149 -10.48 8.98 -11.41
C ILE A 149 -9.77 8.46 -10.18
N ASN A 150 -8.49 8.12 -10.32
CA ASN A 150 -7.64 7.63 -9.25
C ASN A 150 -7.26 8.76 -8.30
N SER A 151 -7.39 8.50 -7.00
CA SER A 151 -7.11 9.48 -5.96
C SER A 151 -6.05 9.02 -4.97
N THR A 152 -5.41 9.99 -4.32
CA THR A 152 -4.46 9.80 -3.24
C THR A 152 -4.95 10.54 -2.00
N LEU A 153 -4.93 9.87 -0.85
CA LEU A 153 -5.32 10.44 0.45
C LEU A 153 -4.05 10.90 1.15
N TRP A 154 -3.95 12.18 1.41
CA TRP A 154 -2.83 12.80 2.13
C TRP A 154 -3.24 13.04 3.57
N VAL A 155 -2.52 12.42 4.48
CA VAL A 155 -2.85 12.41 5.91
C VAL A 155 -1.81 13.21 6.67
N LEU A 156 -2.27 14.22 7.40
CA LEU A 156 -1.47 15.04 8.30
C LEU A 156 -1.88 14.77 9.75
N GLU A 157 -1.09 15.26 10.70
CA GLU A 157 -1.52 15.22 12.08
C GLU A 157 -2.78 16.07 12.30
N GLY A 158 -3.91 15.41 12.45
CA GLY A 158 -5.21 16.06 12.71
C GLY A 158 -5.98 16.54 11.49
N ASP A 159 -5.49 16.35 10.28
CA ASP A 159 -6.16 16.81 9.05
C ASP A 159 -5.88 15.85 7.88
N ALA A 160 -6.63 16.00 6.79
CA ALA A 160 -6.41 15.26 5.56
C ALA A 160 -6.83 16.09 4.35
N PHE A 161 -6.18 15.87 3.22
CA PHE A 161 -6.56 16.45 1.95
C PHE A 161 -6.42 15.45 0.80
N LEU A 162 -6.98 15.77 -0.35
CA LEU A 162 -7.04 14.86 -1.49
C LEU A 162 -6.02 15.23 -2.56
N GLY A 163 -5.38 14.22 -3.14
CA GLY A 163 -4.73 14.31 -4.43
C GLY A 163 -5.49 13.49 -5.48
N TYR A 164 -5.34 13.85 -6.76
CA TYR A 164 -5.87 13.05 -7.86
C TYR A 164 -4.86 12.95 -9.00
N TRP A 165 -4.83 11.81 -9.64
CA TRP A 165 -4.02 11.57 -10.80
C TRP A 165 -4.63 12.22 -12.03
N ARG A 166 -3.84 12.94 -12.81
CA ARG A 166 -4.27 13.59 -14.04
C ARG A 166 -4.21 12.68 -15.28
N ARG A 167 -3.71 11.46 -15.09
CA ARG A 167 -3.66 10.38 -16.07
C ARG A 167 -3.94 9.08 -15.34
N ASP A 168 -4.28 8.03 -16.07
CA ASP A 168 -4.52 6.71 -15.51
C ASP A 168 -3.22 6.10 -14.99
N ASP A 169 -2.90 6.41 -13.75
CA ASP A 169 -1.66 6.05 -13.06
C ASP A 169 -1.93 5.75 -11.57
N SER A 170 -0.95 5.22 -10.86
CA SER A 170 -0.99 4.94 -9.42
C SER A 170 0.42 4.92 -8.85
N LEU A 171 0.54 4.97 -7.52
CA LEU A 171 1.80 4.68 -6.84
C LEU A 171 2.16 3.19 -7.00
N GLU A 172 3.42 2.84 -6.70
CA GLU A 172 3.87 1.44 -6.69
C GLU A 172 3.45 0.70 -5.41
N VAL A 173 3.17 1.45 -4.35
CA VAL A 173 2.77 0.95 -3.02
C VAL A 173 1.41 1.51 -2.61
N VAL A 174 0.71 0.79 -1.72
CA VAL A 174 -0.61 1.23 -1.21
C VAL A 174 -0.48 2.51 -0.39
N ALA A 175 0.51 2.55 0.50
CA ALA A 175 0.77 3.71 1.34
C ALA A 175 2.27 3.99 1.40
N ASP A 176 2.61 5.28 1.36
CA ASP A 176 3.99 5.76 1.46
C ASP A 176 4.10 6.78 2.58
N THR A 177 4.99 6.50 3.55
CA THR A 177 5.35 7.42 4.63
C THR A 177 6.55 8.30 4.27
N HIS A 178 7.24 8.01 3.16
CA HIS A 178 8.35 8.80 2.61
C HIS A 178 7.84 9.67 1.46
N VAL A 179 7.09 10.69 1.80
CA VAL A 179 6.32 11.52 0.85
C VAL A 179 7.13 12.28 -0.19
N SER A 180 8.46 12.31 -0.10
CA SER A 180 9.33 13.10 -1.01
C SER A 180 9.13 12.74 -2.48
N ASP A 181 8.98 11.46 -2.80
CA ASP A 181 8.80 11.00 -4.18
C ASP A 181 7.41 11.35 -4.72
N VAL A 182 6.39 11.23 -3.86
CA VAL A 182 5.01 11.62 -4.20
C VAL A 182 4.90 13.13 -4.43
N VAL A 183 5.64 13.93 -3.66
CA VAL A 183 5.76 15.39 -3.85
C VAL A 183 6.37 15.75 -5.19
N ASN A 184 7.37 14.99 -5.63
CA ASN A 184 7.93 15.19 -6.96
C ASN A 184 6.89 14.98 -8.06
N LEU A 185 5.97 14.01 -7.90
CA LEU A 185 4.85 13.79 -8.83
C LEU A 185 3.88 14.97 -8.85
N VAL A 186 3.66 15.62 -7.71
CA VAL A 186 2.89 16.87 -7.64
C VAL A 186 3.63 17.99 -8.37
N GLY A 187 4.93 18.15 -8.12
CA GLY A 187 5.77 19.15 -8.81
C GLY A 187 5.80 18.97 -10.34
N LEU A 188 5.77 17.72 -10.81
CA LEU A 188 5.68 17.36 -12.23
C LEU A 188 4.27 17.53 -12.82
N GLY A 189 3.27 17.87 -12.00
CA GLY A 189 1.88 18.01 -12.42
C GLY A 189 1.21 16.69 -12.81
N ARG A 190 1.74 15.54 -12.35
CA ARG A 190 1.09 14.22 -12.53
C ARG A 190 -0.05 14.04 -11.52
N ILE A 191 0.14 14.53 -10.31
CA ILE A 191 -0.88 14.59 -9.26
C ILE A 191 -1.22 16.07 -9.02
N ARG A 192 -2.48 16.38 -8.84
CA ARG A 192 -2.95 17.66 -8.29
C ARG A 192 -3.56 17.46 -6.93
N LEU A 193 -3.38 18.46 -6.06
CA LEU A 193 -3.89 18.45 -4.70
C LEU A 193 -5.11 19.35 -4.59
N ILE A 194 -6.06 18.97 -3.73
CA ILE A 194 -7.27 19.73 -3.44
C ILE A 194 -7.36 19.93 -1.94
N ASP A 195 -7.38 21.18 -1.49
CA ASP A 195 -7.66 21.50 -0.09
C ASP A 195 -9.18 21.40 0.16
N ILE A 196 -9.56 20.56 1.11
CA ILE A 196 -10.97 20.34 1.47
C ILE A 196 -11.61 21.61 2.07
N GLY A 197 -10.84 22.46 2.73
CA GLY A 197 -11.30 23.75 3.23
C GLY A 197 -11.90 24.63 2.12
N ALA A 198 -11.43 24.49 0.88
CA ALA A 198 -11.97 25.17 -0.27
C ALA A 198 -13.34 24.65 -0.73
N ILE A 199 -13.69 23.40 -0.39
CA ILE A 199 -15.00 22.81 -0.71
C ILE A 199 -16.06 23.31 0.24
N THR A 200 -15.70 23.51 1.50
CA THR A 200 -16.65 23.79 2.60
C THR A 200 -16.75 25.27 2.96
N GLY A 201 -15.99 26.14 2.27
CA GLY A 201 -15.85 27.54 2.64
C GLY A 201 -17.16 28.30 2.68
N GLY A 202 -17.44 28.89 3.83
CA GLY A 202 -18.26 30.08 3.92
C GLY A 202 -17.69 31.19 3.03
N THR A 203 -18.30 32.33 2.96
CA THR A 203 -18.17 33.53 2.10
C THR A 203 -16.77 33.93 1.54
N GLN A 204 -15.71 33.15 1.76
CA GLN A 204 -14.38 33.33 1.18
C GLN A 204 -13.90 32.08 0.41
N SER A 205 -14.79 31.32 -0.16
CA SER A 205 -14.39 30.16 -0.96
C SER A 205 -13.71 30.65 -2.26
N GLY A 206 -12.40 30.46 -2.31
CA GLY A 206 -11.59 30.69 -3.50
C GLY A 206 -12.07 29.83 -4.69
N SER A 207 -11.61 30.18 -5.88
CA SER A 207 -11.85 29.35 -7.07
C SER A 207 -11.22 27.96 -6.92
N PHE A 208 -11.67 27.00 -7.74
CA PHE A 208 -11.01 25.67 -7.80
C PHE A 208 -9.49 25.79 -8.01
N ALA A 209 -9.06 26.79 -8.82
CA ALA A 209 -7.64 27.05 -9.03
C ALA A 209 -6.91 27.47 -7.73
N GLU A 210 -7.56 28.24 -6.86
CA GLU A 210 -7.00 28.61 -5.55
C GLU A 210 -6.98 27.43 -4.60
N ALA A 211 -7.99 26.55 -4.63
CA ALA A 211 -8.04 25.32 -3.86
C ALA A 211 -6.89 24.36 -4.19
N THR A 212 -6.49 24.31 -5.46
CA THR A 212 -5.34 23.51 -5.89
C THR A 212 -3.99 24.18 -5.60
N HIS A 213 -3.96 25.49 -5.38
CA HIS A 213 -2.75 26.25 -5.04
C HIS A 213 -2.48 26.34 -3.54
N THR A 214 -3.53 26.32 -2.72
CA THR A 214 -3.42 26.45 -1.26
C THR A 214 -3.19 25.12 -0.56
N ALA A 215 -3.20 24.02 -1.28
CA ALA A 215 -2.76 22.75 -0.71
C ALA A 215 -1.39 22.94 -0.05
N ARG A 216 -1.34 22.74 1.27
CA ARG A 216 -0.24 23.06 2.20
C ARG A 216 1.12 22.44 1.87
N VAL A 217 1.20 21.82 0.73
CA VAL A 217 2.39 21.16 0.20
C VAL A 217 3.12 22.13 -0.73
N GLN A 218 3.84 23.08 -0.14
CA GLN A 218 4.79 23.87 -0.92
C GLN A 218 6.14 23.13 -0.98
N PRO A 219 6.76 22.99 -2.18
CA PRO A 219 8.12 22.49 -2.27
C PRO A 219 9.03 23.39 -1.45
N GLY A 220 9.52 22.91 -0.30
CA GLY A 220 10.50 23.60 0.50
C GLY A 220 10.16 23.91 1.96
N GLY A 221 8.96 23.58 2.48
CA GLY A 221 8.67 23.98 3.85
C GLY A 221 7.51 23.32 4.60
N GLY A 222 6.86 22.30 4.10
CA GLY A 222 5.63 21.83 4.75
C GLY A 222 5.40 20.32 4.83
N PHE A 223 6.39 19.50 4.48
CA PHE A 223 6.21 18.03 4.50
C PHE A 223 6.43 17.38 5.87
N ALA A 224 6.92 18.11 6.84
CA ALA A 224 7.20 17.57 8.18
C ALA A 224 5.94 17.07 8.90
N ASP A 225 4.77 17.62 8.53
CA ASP A 225 3.50 17.31 9.17
C ASP A 225 2.71 16.21 8.41
N VAL A 226 3.20 15.72 7.25
CA VAL A 226 2.54 14.67 6.49
C VAL A 226 2.95 13.31 7.05
N LEU A 227 2.00 12.58 7.60
CA LEU A 227 2.19 11.23 8.12
C LEU A 227 2.35 10.20 7.02
N GLY A 228 1.72 10.44 5.86
CA GLY A 228 1.85 9.61 4.69
C GLY A 228 0.75 9.84 3.65
N VAL A 229 0.88 9.11 2.55
CA VAL A 229 -0.04 9.17 1.41
C VAL A 229 -0.53 7.78 1.08
N THR A 230 -1.83 7.61 0.90
CA THR A 230 -2.45 6.34 0.47
C THR A 230 -2.95 6.48 -0.96
N ASP A 231 -2.58 5.57 -1.83
CA ASP A 231 -3.12 5.47 -3.19
C ASP A 231 -4.33 4.52 -3.20
N VAL A 232 -5.51 5.07 -3.51
CA VAL A 232 -6.77 4.32 -3.47
C VAL A 232 -6.81 3.22 -4.54
N ARG A 233 -6.31 3.50 -5.75
CA ARG A 233 -6.26 2.49 -6.81
C ARG A 233 -5.32 1.34 -6.44
N GLN A 234 -4.14 1.67 -5.93
CA GLN A 234 -3.19 0.64 -5.51
C GLN A 234 -3.73 -0.21 -4.36
N ALA A 235 -4.51 0.40 -3.45
CA ALA A 235 -5.23 -0.34 -2.41
C ALA A 235 -6.19 -1.38 -3.02
N ARG A 236 -6.97 -1.01 -4.04
CA ARG A 236 -7.88 -1.94 -4.74
C ARG A 236 -7.12 -3.08 -5.40
N LEU A 237 -6.00 -2.78 -6.07
CA LEU A 237 -5.14 -3.79 -6.70
C LEU A 237 -4.53 -4.78 -5.69
N ASN A 238 -4.33 -4.34 -4.44
CA ASN A 238 -3.85 -5.17 -3.34
C ASN A 238 -4.96 -5.81 -2.49
N GLY A 239 -6.22 -5.75 -2.93
CA GLY A 239 -7.34 -6.42 -2.28
C GLY A 239 -7.93 -5.69 -1.08
N ILE A 240 -7.58 -4.41 -0.86
CA ILE A 240 -8.21 -3.56 0.14
C ILE A 240 -9.47 -2.94 -0.48
N PHE A 241 -10.60 -3.60 -0.27
CA PHE A 241 -11.88 -3.19 -0.83
C PHE A 241 -12.65 -2.26 0.11
N PRO A 242 -13.56 -1.43 -0.46
CA PRO A 242 -14.43 -0.58 0.32
C PRO A 242 -15.29 -1.35 1.31
N LEU A 243 -15.46 -0.77 2.48
CA LEU A 243 -16.46 -1.25 3.45
C LEU A 243 -17.86 -1.16 2.82
N PRO A 244 -18.76 -2.11 3.14
CA PRO A 244 -20.14 -2.07 2.64
C PRO A 244 -20.82 -0.77 3.03
N SER A 245 -21.56 -0.16 2.09
CA SER A 245 -22.38 1.01 2.36
C SER A 245 -23.84 0.61 2.62
N ARG A 246 -24.52 1.38 3.44
CA ARG A 246 -25.94 1.19 3.73
C ARG A 246 -26.76 2.17 2.92
N GLY A 247 -27.86 1.71 2.36
CA GLY A 247 -28.86 2.54 1.71
C GLY A 247 -30.26 2.21 2.24
N THR A 248 -31.21 3.07 1.95
CA THR A 248 -32.62 2.83 2.25
C THR A 248 -33.32 2.40 0.97
N GLY A 249 -33.82 1.19 0.94
CA GLY A 249 -34.62 0.67 -0.15
C GLY A 249 -36.10 1.06 -0.06
N ASP A 250 -36.88 0.60 -1.02
CA ASP A 250 -38.34 0.80 -1.05
C ASP A 250 -38.99 0.28 0.25
N GLY A 251 -39.80 1.12 0.88
CA GLY A 251 -40.48 0.77 2.13
C GLY A 251 -39.63 0.95 3.39
N GLY A 252 -38.45 1.59 3.34
CA GLY A 252 -37.61 1.87 4.49
C GLY A 252 -36.70 0.69 4.91
N ALA A 253 -36.64 -0.36 4.12
CA ALA A 253 -35.74 -1.49 4.36
C ALA A 253 -34.28 -1.07 4.18
N VAL A 254 -33.39 -1.52 5.08
CA VAL A 254 -31.95 -1.31 4.94
C VAL A 254 -31.41 -2.22 3.84
N VAL A 255 -30.81 -1.62 2.82
CA VAL A 255 -30.11 -2.33 1.75
C VAL A 255 -28.60 -2.15 1.96
N ILE A 256 -27.86 -3.24 1.84
CA ILE A 256 -26.40 -3.21 1.91
C ILE A 256 -25.87 -3.23 0.47
N HIS A 257 -25.08 -2.23 0.14
CA HIS A 257 -24.38 -2.14 -1.13
C HIS A 257 -22.93 -2.57 -0.93
N GLU A 258 -22.58 -3.71 -1.51
CA GLU A 258 -21.22 -4.23 -1.50
C GLU A 258 -20.46 -3.70 -2.72
N TYR A 259 -19.17 -3.48 -2.56
CA TYR A 259 -18.29 -3.15 -3.66
C TYR A 259 -18.03 -4.44 -4.47
N LEU A 260 -18.39 -4.37 -5.75
CA LEU A 260 -18.03 -5.42 -6.69
C LEU A 260 -16.83 -4.93 -7.50
N PRO A 261 -15.62 -5.50 -7.29
CA PRO A 261 -14.49 -5.13 -8.12
C PRO A 261 -14.84 -5.41 -9.58
N PRO A 262 -14.45 -4.52 -10.52
CA PRO A 262 -14.67 -4.77 -11.93
C PRO A 262 -14.09 -6.16 -12.25
N SER A 263 -14.96 -7.11 -12.59
CA SER A 263 -14.53 -8.43 -13.00
C SER A 263 -13.55 -8.25 -14.14
N PRO A 264 -12.36 -8.91 -14.11
CA PRO A 264 -11.59 -9.02 -15.33
C PRO A 264 -12.55 -9.60 -16.36
N MET A 265 -12.82 -8.85 -17.43
CA MET A 265 -13.69 -9.34 -18.52
C MET A 265 -13.09 -10.63 -19.06
N LEU A 266 -13.48 -11.75 -18.46
CA LEU A 266 -13.37 -13.04 -19.10
C LEU A 266 -14.33 -12.97 -20.30
N PRO A 267 -13.84 -13.21 -21.53
CA PRO A 267 -14.76 -13.35 -22.66
C PRO A 267 -15.79 -14.40 -22.28
N PRO A 268 -17.11 -14.17 -22.56
CA PRO A 268 -18.14 -15.10 -22.17
C PRO A 268 -17.79 -16.48 -22.71
N ALA A 269 -17.64 -17.45 -21.80
CA ALA A 269 -17.37 -18.81 -22.15
C ALA A 269 -18.56 -19.30 -23.00
N GLY A 270 -18.35 -19.45 -24.31
CA GLY A 270 -19.36 -19.96 -25.21
C GLY A 270 -19.90 -19.00 -26.28
N ALA A 271 -19.29 -17.89 -26.57
CA ALA A 271 -19.61 -17.13 -27.79
C ALA A 271 -19.17 -17.93 -29.01
N VAL A 272 -20.13 -18.69 -29.57
CA VAL A 272 -19.97 -19.31 -30.89
C VAL A 272 -19.80 -18.17 -31.88
N PRO A 273 -18.73 -18.12 -32.70
CA PRO A 273 -18.56 -17.07 -33.70
C PRO A 273 -19.75 -17.15 -34.68
N LEU A 274 -20.52 -16.08 -34.80
CA LEU A 274 -21.50 -15.94 -35.86
C LEU A 274 -20.75 -15.90 -37.19
N PRO A 275 -21.08 -16.79 -38.17
CA PRO A 275 -20.41 -16.78 -39.44
C PRO A 275 -20.74 -15.48 -40.19
N GLY A 276 -19.71 -14.68 -40.49
CA GLY A 276 -19.84 -13.54 -41.37
C GLY A 276 -19.51 -12.17 -40.78
N VAL A 277 -19.19 -12.05 -39.48
CA VAL A 277 -18.61 -10.80 -38.92
C VAL A 277 -17.10 -10.93 -38.92
N ALA A 278 -16.43 -10.19 -39.81
CA ALA A 278 -14.99 -10.08 -39.79
C ALA A 278 -14.58 -9.61 -38.39
N ALA A 279 -13.81 -10.42 -37.70
CA ALA A 279 -13.20 -10.04 -36.43
C ALA A 279 -12.42 -8.74 -36.68
N GLY A 280 -12.81 -7.67 -36.00
CA GLY A 280 -12.00 -6.47 -35.95
C GLY A 280 -10.59 -6.82 -35.46
N PRO A 281 -9.58 -5.99 -35.77
CA PRO A 281 -8.20 -6.30 -35.42
C PRO A 281 -8.15 -6.62 -33.93
N VAL A 282 -7.78 -7.88 -33.63
CA VAL A 282 -7.42 -8.30 -32.29
C VAL A 282 -6.23 -7.40 -31.92
N ILE A 283 -6.47 -6.42 -31.05
CA ILE A 283 -5.35 -5.68 -30.43
C ILE A 283 -4.55 -6.74 -29.69
N PRO A 284 -3.33 -7.05 -30.11
CA PRO A 284 -2.52 -8.02 -29.38
C PRO A 284 -2.42 -7.52 -27.96
N ARG A 285 -2.87 -8.37 -27.01
CA ARG A 285 -2.47 -8.19 -25.61
C ARG A 285 -0.97 -7.94 -25.66
N ALA A 286 -0.52 -6.77 -25.20
CA ALA A 286 0.89 -6.43 -25.19
C ALA A 286 1.60 -7.66 -24.62
N GLU A 287 2.37 -8.35 -25.48
CA GLU A 287 3.10 -9.53 -25.07
C GLU A 287 3.96 -9.05 -23.89
N VAL A 288 3.69 -9.63 -22.71
CA VAL A 288 4.50 -9.36 -21.53
C VAL A 288 5.93 -9.61 -21.97
N PRO A 289 6.83 -8.61 -21.90
CA PRO A 289 8.19 -8.75 -22.40
C PRO A 289 8.76 -10.07 -21.88
N PRO A 290 9.46 -10.87 -22.70
CA PRO A 290 9.94 -12.21 -22.30
C PRO A 290 10.66 -12.22 -20.96
N ARG A 291 11.34 -11.13 -20.63
CA ARG A 291 11.98 -10.89 -19.32
C ARG A 291 10.98 -10.87 -18.16
N VAL A 292 9.84 -10.21 -18.31
CA VAL A 292 8.80 -10.12 -17.26
C VAL A 292 8.10 -11.47 -17.08
N ALA A 293 7.86 -12.21 -18.16
CA ALA A 293 7.35 -13.58 -18.09
C ALA A 293 8.35 -14.51 -17.39
N GLN A 294 9.65 -14.36 -17.70
CA GLN A 294 10.71 -15.12 -17.05
C GLN A 294 10.82 -14.79 -15.55
N TRP A 295 10.64 -13.54 -15.16
CA TRP A 295 10.62 -13.13 -13.75
C TRP A 295 9.41 -13.67 -12.99
N LYS A 296 8.21 -13.60 -13.58
CA LYS A 296 7.02 -14.20 -12.98
C LYS A 296 7.20 -15.70 -12.76
N ASN A 297 7.75 -16.39 -13.74
CA ASN A 297 8.04 -17.82 -13.63
C ASN A 297 9.15 -18.12 -12.60
N ALA A 298 10.17 -17.27 -12.49
CA ALA A 298 11.23 -17.41 -11.49
C ALA A 298 10.72 -17.16 -10.06
N LEU A 299 9.79 -16.23 -9.87
CA LEU A 299 9.14 -15.99 -8.57
C LEU A 299 8.20 -17.11 -8.16
N LEU A 300 7.57 -17.79 -9.13
CA LEU A 300 6.68 -18.94 -8.90
C LEU A 300 7.43 -20.28 -8.90
N ASP A 301 8.75 -20.28 -9.18
CA ASP A 301 9.56 -21.49 -9.18
C ASP A 301 9.81 -21.95 -7.73
N LEU A 302 9.03 -22.94 -7.28
CA LEU A 302 9.18 -23.63 -6.00
C LEU A 302 10.21 -24.77 -6.04
N SER A 303 10.95 -24.89 -7.13
CA SER A 303 12.01 -25.91 -7.25
C SER A 303 13.27 -25.54 -6.45
N LEU A 304 14.12 -26.54 -6.24
CA LEU A 304 15.44 -26.36 -5.61
C LEU A 304 16.41 -25.46 -6.43
N ARG A 305 16.01 -25.02 -7.63
CA ARG A 305 16.76 -24.02 -8.42
C ARG A 305 16.56 -22.60 -7.89
N ASN A 306 15.43 -22.38 -7.18
CA ASN A 306 15.17 -21.12 -6.53
C ASN A 306 16.14 -20.92 -5.36
N ARG A 307 16.95 -19.86 -5.42
CA ARG A 307 17.97 -19.56 -4.39
C ARG A 307 17.38 -19.19 -3.04
N LEU A 308 16.11 -18.77 -2.98
CA LEU A 308 15.42 -18.55 -1.71
C LEU A 308 15.03 -19.87 -1.04
N ILE A 309 14.77 -20.94 -1.83
CA ILE A 309 14.46 -22.28 -1.35
C ILE A 309 15.75 -23.07 -1.11
N ASN A 310 16.72 -22.97 -2.00
CA ASN A 310 18.02 -23.62 -1.89
C ASN A 310 19.09 -22.59 -1.51
N TYR A 311 18.97 -22.04 -0.31
CA TYR A 311 19.93 -21.07 0.21
C TYR A 311 21.26 -21.73 0.51
N THR A 312 22.35 -21.11 0.04
CA THR A 312 23.72 -21.46 0.42
C THR A 312 24.34 -20.34 1.24
N PRO A 313 25.01 -20.63 2.37
CA PRO A 313 25.62 -19.62 3.24
C PRO A 313 26.59 -18.68 2.51
N THR A 314 27.17 -19.14 1.40
CA THR A 314 28.08 -18.34 0.57
C THR A 314 27.38 -17.29 -0.27
N SER A 315 26.06 -17.36 -0.44
CA SER A 315 25.27 -16.39 -1.25
C SER A 315 24.84 -15.15 -0.48
N GLY A 316 25.01 -15.11 0.84
CA GLY A 316 24.63 -14.01 1.70
C GLY A 316 25.66 -13.60 2.73
N LEU A 317 25.31 -12.65 3.56
CA LEU A 317 26.05 -12.23 4.76
C LEU A 317 25.21 -12.58 5.98
N ALA A 318 25.73 -13.41 6.88
CA ALA A 318 25.02 -13.75 8.11
C ALA A 318 25.33 -12.72 9.21
N LEU A 319 24.30 -12.07 9.72
CA LEU A 319 24.40 -11.19 10.88
C LEU A 319 24.52 -12.04 12.16
N GLN A 320 25.46 -11.65 13.02
CA GLN A 320 25.70 -12.32 14.31
C GLN A 320 24.83 -11.68 15.40
N VAL A 321 23.51 -11.63 15.17
CA VAL A 321 22.53 -11.06 16.11
C VAL A 321 21.87 -12.20 16.88
N PRO A 322 21.75 -12.11 18.22
CA PRO A 322 21.04 -13.10 19.02
C PRO A 322 19.54 -13.16 18.65
N GLY A 323 18.95 -14.37 18.71
CA GLY A 323 17.53 -14.54 18.39
C GLY A 323 16.60 -13.65 19.21
N ALA A 324 16.90 -13.42 20.47
CA ALA A 324 16.14 -12.54 21.35
C ALA A 324 16.20 -11.06 20.95
N ALA A 325 17.23 -10.65 20.17
CA ALA A 325 17.38 -9.28 19.71
C ALA A 325 16.84 -9.03 18.27
N LEU A 326 16.29 -10.06 17.61
CA LEU A 326 15.75 -9.94 16.27
C LEU A 326 14.58 -8.95 16.18
N PRO A 327 13.60 -8.90 17.11
CA PRO A 327 12.54 -7.90 17.07
C PRO A 327 13.10 -6.48 17.12
N ARG A 328 14.16 -6.27 17.90
CA ARG A 328 14.82 -4.97 17.99
C ARG A 328 15.56 -4.59 16.71
N LEU A 329 16.18 -5.56 16.04
CA LEU A 329 16.79 -5.33 14.74
C LEU A 329 15.74 -4.93 13.71
N GLU A 330 14.59 -5.59 13.69
CA GLU A 330 13.45 -5.26 12.83
C GLU A 330 12.97 -3.84 13.09
N ASP A 331 12.76 -3.45 14.34
CA ASP A 331 12.39 -2.09 14.73
C ASP A 331 13.37 -1.02 14.22
N LEU A 332 14.68 -1.30 14.31
CA LEU A 332 15.71 -0.36 13.86
C LEU A 332 15.64 -0.14 12.34
N ILE A 333 15.41 -1.22 11.59
CA ILE A 333 15.32 -1.18 10.13
C ILE A 333 14.03 -0.49 9.70
N ASN A 334 12.89 -0.83 10.30
CA ASN A 334 11.60 -0.23 9.98
C ASN A 334 11.56 1.29 10.28
N ARG A 335 12.36 1.75 11.22
CA ARG A 335 12.56 3.19 11.50
C ARG A 335 13.60 3.84 10.58
N GLY A 336 14.10 3.16 9.55
CA GLY A 336 15.10 3.67 8.64
C GLY A 336 16.45 3.96 9.29
N GLN A 337 16.76 3.35 10.45
CA GLN A 337 18.00 3.62 11.16
C GLN A 337 19.17 2.85 10.56
N SER A 338 20.29 3.53 10.36
CA SER A 338 21.49 2.91 9.82
C SER A 338 22.10 1.94 10.83
N LEU A 339 22.46 0.76 10.35
CA LEU A 339 23.19 -0.27 11.10
C LEU A 339 24.63 -0.35 10.59
N GLN A 340 25.59 -0.25 11.50
CA GLN A 340 27.00 -0.45 11.17
C GLN A 340 27.34 -1.93 11.24
N LEU A 341 27.75 -2.50 10.10
CA LEU A 341 28.24 -3.87 10.05
C LEU A 341 29.73 -3.91 10.43
N LEU A 342 30.13 -4.90 11.22
CA LEU A 342 31.49 -5.10 11.65
C LEU A 342 31.99 -6.50 11.22
N PRO A 343 33.29 -6.66 10.89
CA PRO A 343 33.87 -7.98 10.62
C PRO A 343 33.82 -8.89 11.84
N ALA A 344 33.76 -10.20 11.62
CA ALA A 344 33.65 -11.22 12.68
C ALA A 344 34.80 -11.21 13.69
N ASP A 345 36.01 -10.84 13.26
CA ASP A 345 37.23 -10.80 14.05
C ASP A 345 37.55 -9.42 14.66
N ARG A 346 36.69 -8.43 14.43
CA ARG A 346 36.82 -7.09 15.02
C ARG A 346 36.22 -7.05 16.41
N ILE A 347 37.01 -7.57 17.39
CA ILE A 347 36.60 -7.76 18.77
C ILE A 347 37.43 -6.85 19.66
N GLY A 348 36.83 -6.44 20.82
CA GLY A 348 37.49 -5.62 21.82
C GLY A 348 38.75 -6.29 22.38
N GLN A 349 39.71 -5.49 22.86
CA GLN A 349 40.95 -6.00 23.40
C GLN A 349 40.71 -6.90 24.62
N VAL A 350 39.81 -6.51 25.51
CA VAL A 350 39.46 -7.27 26.73
C VAL A 350 38.88 -8.64 26.38
N ASP A 351 38.08 -8.73 25.32
CA ASP A 351 37.51 -10.02 24.89
C ASP A 351 38.55 -10.92 24.25
N ARG A 352 39.51 -10.34 23.50
CA ARG A 352 40.67 -11.10 22.98
C ARG A 352 41.53 -11.67 24.09
N GLU A 353 41.77 -10.93 25.17
CA GLU A 353 42.51 -11.37 26.35
C GLU A 353 41.77 -12.52 27.07
N ARG A 354 40.44 -12.57 26.99
CA ARG A 354 39.60 -13.67 27.49
C ARG A 354 39.57 -14.88 26.55
N GLY A 355 40.30 -14.84 25.45
CA GLY A 355 40.38 -15.93 24.49
C GLY A 355 39.30 -15.96 23.42
N ILE A 356 38.42 -14.96 23.37
CA ILE A 356 37.40 -14.82 22.31
C ILE A 356 38.12 -14.44 21.01
N ARG A 357 37.80 -15.13 19.92
CA ARG A 357 38.43 -14.93 18.62
C ARG A 357 37.46 -14.36 17.58
N THR A 358 36.18 -14.68 17.70
CA THR A 358 35.17 -14.26 16.75
C THR A 358 33.92 -13.71 17.46
N ALA A 359 33.18 -12.88 16.79
CA ALA A 359 31.94 -12.32 17.33
C ALA A 359 30.88 -13.37 17.64
N ARG A 360 30.97 -14.55 17.04
CA ARG A 360 30.11 -15.69 17.35
C ARG A 360 30.27 -16.17 18.80
N ASP A 361 31.48 -16.02 19.35
CA ASP A 361 31.84 -16.48 20.67
C ASP A 361 31.59 -15.42 21.77
N LEU A 362 31.14 -14.20 21.35
CA LEU A 362 30.73 -13.14 22.28
C LEU A 362 29.41 -13.53 22.98
N PRO A 363 29.26 -13.18 24.27
CA PRO A 363 27.99 -13.36 24.98
C PRO A 363 26.81 -12.70 24.26
N ASP A 364 25.63 -13.33 24.27
CA ASP A 364 24.42 -12.80 23.67
C ASP A 364 24.04 -11.41 24.20
N ALA A 365 24.19 -11.21 25.50
CA ALA A 365 23.93 -9.91 26.14
C ALA A 365 24.81 -8.79 25.56
N GLN A 366 26.10 -9.07 25.32
CA GLN A 366 27.03 -8.09 24.74
C GLN A 366 26.68 -7.78 23.28
N ARG A 367 26.30 -8.81 22.50
CA ARG A 367 25.86 -8.62 21.10
C ARG A 367 24.55 -7.82 21.03
N THR A 368 23.65 -8.06 21.96
CA THR A 368 22.39 -7.28 22.10
C THR A 368 22.67 -5.83 22.45
N GLU A 369 23.54 -5.59 23.43
CA GLU A 369 23.95 -4.24 23.82
C GLU A 369 24.59 -3.45 22.66
N MET A 370 25.46 -4.12 21.88
CA MET A 370 26.08 -3.51 20.70
C MET A 370 25.01 -3.09 19.66
N LEU A 371 24.00 -3.90 19.44
CA LEU A 371 22.90 -3.59 18.54
C LEU A 371 22.06 -2.41 19.05
N GLU A 372 21.66 -2.44 20.32
CA GLU A 372 20.75 -1.46 20.90
C GLU A 372 21.39 -0.09 21.13
N GLN A 373 22.58 -0.07 21.69
CA GLN A 373 23.24 1.19 22.11
C GLN A 373 24.12 1.78 21.02
N ARG A 374 24.80 0.92 20.24
CA ARG A 374 25.78 1.38 19.24
C ARG A 374 25.28 1.23 17.80
N ARG A 375 24.15 0.56 17.59
CA ARG A 375 23.64 0.20 16.26
C ARG A 375 24.70 -0.55 15.43
N GLN A 376 25.38 -1.48 16.06
CA GLN A 376 26.44 -2.27 15.49
C GLN A 376 26.09 -3.74 15.53
N ALA A 377 26.33 -4.46 14.42
CA ALA A 377 26.21 -5.89 14.35
C ALA A 377 27.41 -6.49 13.60
N HIS A 378 27.94 -7.58 14.09
CA HIS A 378 28.97 -8.32 13.36
C HIS A 378 28.36 -9.18 12.25
N ILE A 379 29.14 -9.38 11.20
CA ILE A 379 28.82 -10.33 10.12
C ILE A 379 29.81 -11.49 10.13
N ASN A 380 29.44 -12.59 9.50
CA ASN A 380 30.26 -13.82 9.43
C ASN A 380 31.47 -13.74 8.48
N VAL A 381 32.06 -12.55 8.32
CA VAL A 381 33.17 -12.28 7.40
C VAL A 381 34.32 -11.63 8.16
N THR A 382 35.54 -12.11 7.96
CA THR A 382 36.76 -11.57 8.58
C THR A 382 37.18 -10.24 7.93
N GLU A 383 37.97 -9.44 8.66
CA GLU A 383 38.48 -8.11 8.21
C GLU A 383 39.15 -8.21 6.83
N SER A 384 39.91 -9.26 6.57
CA SER A 384 40.67 -9.46 5.33
C SER A 384 39.81 -9.48 4.07
N VAL A 385 38.58 -10.01 4.15
CA VAL A 385 37.65 -10.14 3.02
C VAL A 385 36.39 -9.27 3.18
N TYR A 386 36.31 -8.48 4.24
CA TYR A 386 35.16 -7.65 4.59
C TYR A 386 34.79 -6.64 3.50
N VAL A 387 35.74 -5.79 3.13
CA VAL A 387 35.48 -4.73 2.13
C VAL A 387 35.13 -5.30 0.74
N PRO A 388 35.91 -6.27 0.19
CA PRO A 388 35.55 -6.92 -1.07
C PRO A 388 34.16 -7.56 -1.05
N ARG A 389 33.79 -8.21 0.08
CA ARG A 389 32.52 -8.90 0.20
C ARG A 389 31.32 -7.93 0.25
N LEU A 390 31.41 -6.87 1.03
CA LEU A 390 30.38 -5.83 1.06
C LEU A 390 30.22 -5.14 -0.29
N ARG A 391 31.33 -4.80 -0.96
CA ARG A 391 31.28 -4.22 -2.30
C ARG A 391 30.61 -5.15 -3.30
N ALA A 392 30.88 -6.45 -3.24
CA ALA A 392 30.26 -7.43 -4.12
C ALA A 392 28.75 -7.51 -3.94
N VAL A 393 28.27 -7.48 -2.66
CA VAL A 393 26.82 -7.47 -2.36
C VAL A 393 26.19 -6.16 -2.82
N ALA A 394 26.80 -5.01 -2.50
CA ALA A 394 26.29 -3.71 -2.90
C ALA A 394 26.25 -3.53 -4.43
N TYR A 395 27.30 -3.96 -5.12
CA TYR A 395 27.38 -3.92 -6.58
C TYR A 395 26.27 -4.78 -7.20
N LYS A 396 26.11 -6.02 -6.70
CA LYS A 396 25.09 -6.93 -7.20
C LYS A 396 23.66 -6.40 -6.94
N ALA A 397 23.40 -5.81 -5.78
CA ALA A 397 22.12 -5.18 -5.47
C ALA A 397 21.84 -4.00 -6.42
N ARG A 398 22.85 -3.11 -6.63
CA ARG A 398 22.74 -1.98 -7.55
C ARG A 398 22.49 -2.43 -8.98
N THR A 399 23.26 -3.40 -9.49
CA THR A 399 23.08 -3.95 -10.85
C THR A 399 21.67 -4.52 -11.03
N LEU A 400 21.17 -5.24 -10.02
CA LEU A 400 19.80 -5.77 -10.08
C LEU A 400 18.76 -4.66 -10.10
N ILE A 401 18.91 -3.61 -9.31
CA ILE A 401 18.01 -2.45 -9.32
C ILE A 401 18.06 -1.75 -10.69
N GLU A 402 19.27 -1.53 -11.24
CA GLU A 402 19.46 -0.90 -12.56
C GLU A 402 18.88 -1.74 -13.70
N GLU A 403 19.01 -3.08 -13.63
CA GLU A 403 18.53 -3.99 -14.67
C GLU A 403 17.05 -4.32 -14.57
N THR A 404 16.49 -4.38 -13.35
CA THR A 404 15.15 -4.90 -13.11
C THR A 404 14.18 -3.86 -12.56
N GLY A 405 14.69 -2.70 -12.13
CA GLY A 405 13.89 -1.67 -11.45
C GLY A 405 13.41 -2.07 -10.06
N ALA A 406 13.76 -3.27 -9.58
CA ALA A 406 13.29 -3.81 -8.30
C ALA A 406 14.46 -4.03 -7.33
N ASN A 407 14.25 -3.67 -6.06
CA ASN A 407 15.19 -3.98 -5.00
C ASN A 407 15.06 -5.46 -4.61
N ASN A 408 16.05 -6.27 -4.97
CA ASN A 408 16.11 -7.70 -4.65
C ASN A 408 17.10 -8.00 -3.52
N LEU A 409 17.49 -7.00 -2.73
CA LEU A 409 18.28 -7.20 -1.52
C LEU A 409 17.33 -7.43 -0.35
N TYR A 410 17.35 -8.64 0.20
CA TYR A 410 16.48 -9.04 1.31
C TYR A 410 17.29 -9.24 2.58
N LEU A 411 16.70 -8.89 3.71
CA LEU A 411 17.13 -9.31 5.03
C LEU A 411 16.27 -10.48 5.47
N ALA A 412 16.89 -11.68 5.66
CA ALA A 412 16.19 -12.86 6.14
C ALA A 412 16.33 -12.95 7.66
N PHE A 413 15.22 -12.97 8.39
CA PHE A 413 15.20 -13.13 9.86
C PHE A 413 15.22 -14.59 10.33
N GLY A 414 15.01 -15.53 9.42
CA GLY A 414 15.06 -16.94 9.73
C GLY A 414 15.11 -17.82 8.48
N MET A 415 15.39 -19.09 8.70
CA MET A 415 15.35 -20.11 7.66
C MET A 415 14.43 -21.23 8.10
N LEU A 416 13.47 -21.58 7.25
CA LEU A 416 12.62 -22.74 7.46
C LEU A 416 13.34 -23.99 6.93
N ASN A 417 13.57 -24.94 7.81
CA ASN A 417 14.11 -26.23 7.44
C ASN A 417 13.00 -27.30 7.54
N TRP A 418 12.78 -28.04 6.47
CA TRP A 418 11.82 -29.12 6.45
C TRP A 418 12.40 -30.37 5.80
N ARG A 419 11.86 -31.52 6.14
CA ARG A 419 12.18 -32.78 5.47
C ARG A 419 11.14 -33.02 4.39
N VAL A 420 11.62 -33.30 3.18
CA VAL A 420 10.78 -33.70 2.06
C VAL A 420 10.70 -35.22 2.06
N ASP A 421 9.49 -35.79 2.07
CA ASP A 421 9.30 -37.22 1.94
C ASP A 421 9.87 -37.73 0.61
N ASP A 422 10.37 -38.98 0.59
CA ASP A 422 10.96 -39.57 -0.61
C ASP A 422 10.01 -39.59 -1.83
N ARG A 423 8.71 -39.60 -1.60
CA ARG A 423 7.70 -39.48 -2.65
C ARG A 423 7.69 -38.06 -3.28
N GLN A 424 7.84 -37.03 -2.49
CA GLN A 424 7.93 -35.65 -2.95
C GLN A 424 9.28 -35.34 -3.61
N ARG A 425 10.35 -35.98 -3.19
CA ARG A 425 11.66 -35.90 -3.85
C ARG A 425 11.61 -36.32 -5.32
N ARG A 426 10.86 -37.39 -5.65
CA ARG A 426 10.69 -37.85 -7.04
C ARG A 426 9.93 -36.85 -7.90
N THR A 427 8.94 -36.15 -7.35
CA THR A 427 8.14 -35.14 -8.06
C THR A 427 8.93 -33.86 -8.31
N VAL A 428 9.84 -33.50 -7.41
CA VAL A 428 10.69 -32.29 -7.54
C VAL A 428 11.96 -32.55 -8.37
N ALA A 429 12.42 -33.79 -8.44
CA ALA A 429 13.66 -34.17 -9.14
C ALA A 429 13.50 -34.50 -10.64
N HIS A 430 12.26 -34.72 -11.12
CA HIS A 430 12.01 -35.01 -12.54
C HIS A 430 10.79 -34.22 -13.02
N PRO A 431 10.99 -33.12 -13.78
CA PRO A 431 9.96 -32.74 -14.72
C PRO A 431 9.86 -33.85 -15.76
N PRO A 432 8.65 -34.23 -16.21
CA PRO A 432 8.51 -35.24 -17.24
C PRO A 432 9.29 -34.77 -18.48
N ASP A 433 10.22 -35.59 -18.92
CA ASP A 433 10.85 -35.44 -20.22
C ASP A 433 9.77 -35.55 -21.30
N GLY A 434 9.67 -34.54 -22.09
CA GLY A 434 9.17 -34.62 -23.45
C GLY A 434 7.66 -34.69 -23.65
N ALA A 435 7.06 -33.57 -24.02
CA ALA A 435 6.16 -33.47 -25.16
C ALA A 435 6.14 -32.01 -25.63
#